data_051b45a3e567cc9f37005d26fba8abff
#
_entry.id   051b45a3e567cc9f37005d26fba8abff
#
_cell.length_a   1.000
_cell.length_b   1.000
_cell.length_c   1.000
_cell.angle_alpha   90.00
_cell.angle_beta   90.00
_cell.angle_gamma   90.00
#
_symmetry.space_group_name_H-M   'P 1'
#
loop_
_entity.id
_entity.type
_entity.pdbx_description
1 polymer ?
#
loop_
_entity_poly.entity_id
_entity_poly.type
_entity_poly.pdbx_seq_one_letter_code
_entity_poly.pdbx_strand_id
1 'polypeptide(L)'
;MNNKKFIFFDIDGTLLNDEKMPLDSTVQALRQLQKNGHEIAIATGRNLFLAREVIDTFQLDNYIVCNGAAGYFKHELKYENKLDLTAFEKLLQVSDESGHQVVYESAHALARRHESIENNANEAMRSIEFEVPDHDVSFYQNNPLYQALLFYKEEEKAIYEDGTFPEFRFVRWHDAGVDVLPNPGSKAQTALWMAKHLGFAHEDT
;
A
#
# COMPACT_ATOMS: atom_id res chain seq x y z
N MET A 1 -17.55 -30.39 9.46
CA MET A 1 -16.82 -29.29 10.09
C MET A 1 -16.77 -28.18 9.06
N ASN A 2 -17.28 -27.01 9.41
CA ASN A 2 -17.29 -25.89 8.45
C ASN A 2 -15.84 -25.37 8.36
N ASN A 3 -15.15 -25.69 7.25
CA ASN A 3 -13.75 -25.30 7.05
C ASN A 3 -13.72 -23.83 6.60
N LYS A 4 -14.02 -22.92 7.55
CA LYS A 4 -14.05 -21.48 7.32
C LYS A 4 -12.63 -21.01 7.03
N LYS A 5 -12.44 -20.35 5.89
CA LYS A 5 -11.15 -19.80 5.45
C LYS A 5 -11.14 -18.28 5.57
N PHE A 6 -9.95 -17.69 5.71
CA PHE A 6 -9.71 -16.27 5.55
C PHE A 6 -8.88 -16.07 4.27
N ILE A 7 -9.51 -15.53 3.23
CA ILE A 7 -8.96 -15.49 1.87
C ILE A 7 -8.62 -14.06 1.52
N PHE A 8 -7.38 -13.82 1.09
CA PHE A 8 -6.87 -12.51 0.71
C PHE A 8 -6.69 -12.43 -0.81
N PHE A 9 -7.17 -11.36 -1.42
CA PHE A 9 -7.05 -11.09 -2.85
C PHE A 9 -6.28 -9.80 -3.08
N ASP A 10 -5.40 -9.78 -4.07
CA ASP A 10 -4.89 -8.51 -4.59
C ASP A 10 -5.96 -7.82 -5.43
N ILE A 11 -5.81 -6.53 -5.68
CA ILE A 11 -6.75 -5.74 -6.49
C ILE A 11 -6.36 -5.83 -7.97
N ASP A 12 -5.17 -5.29 -8.28
CA ASP A 12 -4.74 -5.07 -9.65
C ASP A 12 -4.31 -6.37 -10.32
N GLY A 13 -4.93 -6.68 -11.48
CA GLY A 13 -4.71 -7.95 -12.18
C GLY A 13 -5.31 -9.19 -11.50
N THR A 14 -6.11 -9.02 -10.42
CA THR A 14 -6.78 -10.11 -9.69
C THR A 14 -8.28 -9.87 -9.57
N LEU A 15 -8.70 -8.86 -8.82
CA LEU A 15 -10.12 -8.50 -8.70
C LEU A 15 -10.57 -7.58 -9.85
N LEU A 16 -9.66 -6.77 -10.35
CA LEU A 16 -9.86 -5.91 -11.50
C LEU A 16 -9.05 -6.43 -12.69
N ASN A 17 -9.63 -6.32 -13.88
CA ASN A 17 -8.96 -6.60 -15.14
C ASN A 17 -8.01 -5.45 -15.56
N ASP A 18 -7.39 -5.54 -16.74
CA ASP A 18 -6.47 -4.52 -17.26
C ASP A 18 -7.15 -3.15 -17.51
N GLU A 19 -8.48 -3.16 -17.68
CA GLU A 19 -9.30 -1.95 -17.83
C GLU A 19 -9.74 -1.37 -16.47
N LYS A 20 -9.19 -1.88 -15.35
CA LYS A 20 -9.53 -1.52 -13.97
C LYS A 20 -11.00 -1.75 -13.60
N MET A 21 -11.67 -2.67 -14.29
CA MET A 21 -13.07 -3.01 -14.07
C MET A 21 -13.23 -4.40 -13.45
N PRO A 22 -14.15 -4.57 -12.49
CA PRO A 22 -14.48 -5.88 -11.96
C PRO A 22 -15.27 -6.69 -12.99
N LEU A 23 -14.95 -7.98 -13.13
CA LEU A 23 -15.77 -8.89 -13.94
C LEU A 23 -16.97 -9.37 -13.12
N ASP A 24 -18.13 -9.53 -13.78
CA ASP A 24 -19.34 -10.07 -13.13
C ASP A 24 -19.10 -11.44 -12.47
N SER A 25 -18.30 -12.29 -13.12
CA SER A 25 -17.91 -13.60 -12.57
C SER A 25 -17.10 -13.48 -11.28
N THR A 26 -16.20 -12.51 -11.18
CA THR A 26 -15.41 -12.22 -9.97
C THR A 26 -16.32 -11.78 -8.83
N VAL A 27 -17.23 -10.83 -9.11
CA VAL A 27 -18.22 -10.36 -8.12
C VAL A 27 -19.08 -11.51 -7.60
N GLN A 28 -19.57 -12.37 -8.50
CA GLN A 28 -20.40 -13.53 -8.13
C GLN A 28 -19.60 -14.56 -7.30
N ALA A 29 -18.34 -14.83 -7.67
CA ALA A 29 -17.48 -15.75 -6.94
C ALA A 29 -17.21 -15.29 -5.50
N LEU A 30 -16.89 -14.01 -5.31
CA LEU A 30 -16.68 -13.45 -3.96
C LEU A 30 -17.94 -13.51 -3.11
N ARG A 31 -19.10 -13.16 -3.67
CA ARG A 31 -20.39 -13.28 -2.99
C ARG A 31 -20.70 -14.73 -2.60
N GLN A 32 -20.33 -15.70 -3.44
CA GLN A 32 -20.53 -17.11 -3.12
C GLN A 32 -19.60 -17.58 -1.99
N LEU A 33 -18.35 -17.15 -1.98
CA LEU A 33 -17.41 -17.43 -0.88
C LEU A 33 -17.92 -16.86 0.45
N GLN A 34 -18.41 -15.62 0.46
CA GLN A 34 -19.00 -15.00 1.65
C GLN A 34 -20.25 -15.77 2.13
N LYS A 35 -21.14 -16.18 1.22
CA LYS A 35 -22.31 -17.00 1.56
C LYS A 35 -21.93 -18.37 2.13
N ASN A 36 -20.81 -18.93 1.71
CA ASN A 36 -20.27 -20.17 2.25
C ASN A 36 -19.63 -20.00 3.65
N GLY A 37 -19.59 -18.76 4.16
CA GLY A 37 -19.08 -18.44 5.50
C GLY A 37 -17.58 -18.16 5.56
N HIS A 38 -16.89 -18.04 4.43
CA HIS A 38 -15.50 -17.62 4.40
C HIS A 38 -15.37 -16.11 4.73
N GLU A 39 -14.27 -15.74 5.39
CA GLU A 39 -13.87 -14.35 5.50
C GLU A 39 -13.06 -13.97 4.25
N ILE A 40 -13.30 -12.76 3.74
CA ILE A 40 -12.61 -12.26 2.57
C ILE A 40 -11.99 -10.91 2.91
N ALA A 41 -10.77 -10.68 2.44
CA ALA A 41 -10.08 -9.41 2.50
C ALA A 41 -9.38 -9.11 1.17
N ILE A 42 -9.12 -7.84 0.92
CA ILE A 42 -8.11 -7.44 -0.06
C ILE A 42 -6.77 -7.22 0.63
N ALA A 43 -5.67 -7.37 -0.13
CA ALA A 43 -4.31 -7.06 0.28
C ALA A 43 -3.59 -6.32 -0.87
N THR A 44 -3.52 -4.99 -0.77
CA THR A 44 -3.12 -4.11 -1.87
C THR A 44 -1.97 -3.17 -1.51
N GLY A 45 -1.26 -2.68 -2.54
CA GLY A 45 -0.33 -1.55 -2.41
C GLY A 45 -1.03 -0.21 -2.26
N ARG A 46 -2.29 -0.10 -2.70
CA ARG A 46 -3.07 1.13 -2.59
C ARG A 46 -3.29 1.50 -1.12
N ASN A 47 -3.38 2.79 -0.80
CA ASN A 47 -3.89 3.22 0.49
C ASN A 47 -5.42 3.06 0.57
N LEU A 48 -5.99 3.30 1.74
CA LEU A 48 -7.42 3.11 1.96
C LEU A 48 -8.28 4.06 1.11
N PHE A 49 -7.81 5.28 0.88
CA PHE A 49 -8.52 6.26 0.05
C PHE A 49 -8.65 5.75 -1.39
N LEU A 50 -7.57 5.24 -1.98
CA LEU A 50 -7.54 4.71 -3.35
C LEU A 50 -8.18 3.32 -3.49
N ALA A 51 -8.23 2.55 -2.40
CA ALA A 51 -8.89 1.24 -2.38
C ALA A 51 -10.41 1.32 -2.13
N ARG A 52 -10.92 2.49 -1.74
CA ARG A 52 -12.30 2.67 -1.27
C ARG A 52 -13.35 2.18 -2.28
N GLU A 53 -13.22 2.57 -3.53
CA GLU A 53 -14.16 2.18 -4.57
C GLU A 53 -14.25 0.65 -4.75
N VAL A 54 -13.10 -0.04 -4.68
CA VAL A 54 -13.04 -1.50 -4.77
C VAL A 54 -13.66 -2.14 -3.53
N ILE A 55 -13.34 -1.63 -2.33
CA ILE A 55 -13.92 -2.11 -1.07
C ILE A 55 -15.46 -2.02 -1.13
N ASP A 56 -15.98 -0.88 -1.57
CA ASP A 56 -17.43 -0.64 -1.65
C ASP A 56 -18.08 -1.50 -2.74
N THR A 57 -17.46 -1.63 -3.92
CA THR A 57 -17.96 -2.44 -5.03
C THR A 57 -18.13 -3.91 -4.66
N PHE A 58 -17.15 -4.48 -3.96
CA PHE A 58 -17.17 -5.88 -3.53
C PHE A 58 -17.78 -6.08 -2.14
N GLN A 59 -18.20 -5.00 -1.46
CA GLN A 59 -18.77 -5.03 -0.11
C GLN A 59 -17.86 -5.76 0.89
N LEU A 60 -16.59 -5.34 0.95
CA LEU A 60 -15.57 -5.97 1.78
C LEU A 60 -15.43 -5.25 3.13
N ASP A 61 -15.52 -6.00 4.21
CA ASP A 61 -15.35 -5.48 5.58
C ASP A 61 -13.89 -5.55 6.07
N ASN A 62 -13.06 -6.34 5.38
CA ASN A 62 -11.69 -6.63 5.76
C ASN A 62 -10.73 -6.22 4.65
N TYR A 63 -9.64 -5.53 4.99
CA TYR A 63 -8.67 -5.10 3.99
C TYR A 63 -7.30 -4.82 4.60
N ILE A 64 -6.27 -5.10 3.81
CA ILE A 64 -4.88 -4.75 4.06
C ILE A 64 -4.47 -3.75 2.97
N VAL A 65 -3.97 -2.59 3.37
CA VAL A 65 -3.61 -1.49 2.49
C VAL A 65 -2.15 -1.06 2.71
N CYS A 66 -1.64 -0.17 1.88
CA CYS A 66 -0.27 0.35 1.95
C CYS A 66 0.76 -0.78 2.02
N ASN A 67 0.69 -1.74 1.09
CA ASN A 67 1.61 -2.88 0.99
C ASN A 67 1.76 -3.72 2.28
N GLY A 68 0.74 -3.73 3.15
CA GLY A 68 0.75 -4.46 4.40
C GLY A 68 1.00 -3.58 5.63
N ALA A 69 1.17 -2.27 5.47
CA ALA A 69 1.44 -1.38 6.59
C ALA A 69 0.20 -1.09 7.46
N ALA A 70 -1.01 -1.27 6.94
CA ALA A 70 -2.23 -1.14 7.72
C ALA A 70 -3.23 -2.26 7.41
N GLY A 71 -3.77 -2.89 8.46
CA GLY A 71 -4.73 -3.98 8.35
C GLY A 71 -6.02 -3.68 9.11
N TYR A 72 -7.15 -3.85 8.43
CA TYR A 72 -8.49 -3.57 8.96
C TYR A 72 -9.34 -4.85 8.98
N PHE A 73 -10.04 -5.05 10.07
CA PHE A 73 -11.04 -6.11 10.21
C PHE A 73 -12.37 -5.51 10.65
N LYS A 74 -13.42 -5.77 9.89
CA LYS A 74 -14.75 -5.15 10.07
C LYS A 74 -14.66 -3.63 10.17
N HIS A 75 -13.91 -3.04 9.22
CA HIS A 75 -13.61 -1.62 9.13
C HIS A 75 -12.81 -1.02 10.30
N GLU A 76 -12.42 -1.81 11.30
CA GLU A 76 -11.59 -1.36 12.41
C GLU A 76 -10.11 -1.64 12.15
N LEU A 77 -9.26 -0.64 12.36
CA LEU A 77 -7.81 -0.79 12.29
C LEU A 77 -7.33 -1.75 13.38
N LYS A 78 -6.71 -2.86 12.99
CA LYS A 78 -6.21 -3.91 13.88
C LYS A 78 -4.69 -4.06 13.85
N TYR A 79 -4.07 -3.68 12.74
CA TYR A 79 -2.63 -3.76 12.54
C TYR A 79 -2.11 -2.46 11.95
N GLU A 80 -1.00 -1.98 12.50
CA GLU A 80 -0.24 -0.84 11.99
C GLU A 80 1.25 -1.14 11.99
N ASN A 81 1.91 -0.75 10.91
CA ASN A 81 3.36 -0.74 10.77
C ASN A 81 3.76 0.54 10.03
N LYS A 82 4.02 1.60 10.79
CA LYS A 82 4.31 2.93 10.25
C LYS A 82 5.78 3.03 9.84
N LEU A 83 6.08 3.95 8.94
CA LEU A 83 7.48 4.35 8.68
C LEU A 83 8.11 4.89 9.97
N ASP A 84 9.35 4.49 10.24
CA ASP A 84 10.16 5.13 11.31
C ASP A 84 10.40 6.58 10.94
N LEU A 85 9.85 7.50 11.73
CA LEU A 85 9.88 8.93 11.42
C LEU A 85 11.30 9.50 11.45
N THR A 86 12.14 9.02 12.38
CA THR A 86 13.52 9.50 12.50
C THR A 86 14.37 9.09 11.29
N ALA A 87 14.22 7.85 10.84
CA ALA A 87 14.89 7.38 9.62
C ALA A 87 14.30 8.05 8.37
N PHE A 88 12.99 8.30 8.37
CA PHE A 88 12.32 8.97 7.26
C PHE A 88 12.76 10.43 7.09
N GLU A 89 12.96 11.18 8.17
CA GLU A 89 13.52 12.53 8.12
C GLU A 89 14.93 12.56 7.51
N LYS A 90 15.78 11.57 7.81
CA LYS A 90 17.08 11.41 7.16
C LYS A 90 16.94 11.09 5.66
N LEU A 91 15.99 10.23 5.30
CA LEU A 91 15.71 9.93 3.90
C LEU A 91 15.25 11.18 3.14
N LEU A 92 14.39 12.00 3.75
CA LEU A 92 13.95 13.28 3.17
C LEU A 92 15.11 14.24 2.94
N GLN A 93 16.04 14.34 3.89
CA GLN A 93 17.25 15.17 3.71
C GLN A 93 18.08 14.67 2.52
N VAL A 94 18.35 13.37 2.43
CA VAL A 94 19.10 12.77 1.32
C VAL A 94 18.37 12.98 -0.01
N SER A 95 17.02 12.86 -0.03
CA SER A 95 16.24 13.10 -1.25
C SER A 95 16.33 14.55 -1.71
N ASP A 96 16.27 15.51 -0.80
CA ASP A 96 16.41 16.93 -1.12
C ASP A 96 17.81 17.26 -1.67
N GLU A 97 18.87 16.72 -1.03
CA GLU A 97 20.26 16.89 -1.48
C GLU A 97 20.52 16.26 -2.85
N SER A 98 19.81 15.18 -3.19
CA SER A 98 19.91 14.48 -4.47
C SER A 98 18.97 15.03 -5.55
N GLY A 99 18.07 15.96 -5.20
CA GLY A 99 17.06 16.49 -6.12
C GLY A 99 15.93 15.50 -6.42
N HIS A 100 15.75 14.46 -5.58
CA HIS A 100 14.71 13.46 -5.76
C HIS A 100 13.39 13.89 -5.11
N GLN A 101 12.29 13.53 -5.74
CA GLN A 101 10.96 13.93 -5.28
C GLN A 101 10.31 12.86 -4.41
N VAL A 102 9.48 13.31 -3.47
CA VAL A 102 8.77 12.43 -2.51
C VAL A 102 7.28 12.78 -2.49
N VAL A 103 6.45 11.75 -2.48
CA VAL A 103 5.03 11.82 -2.15
C VAL A 103 4.81 11.03 -0.85
N TYR A 104 4.26 11.69 0.14
CA TYR A 104 3.86 11.10 1.41
C TYR A 104 2.55 10.36 1.27
N GLU A 105 2.41 9.24 1.97
CA GLU A 105 1.18 8.47 1.92
C GLU A 105 0.74 8.00 3.32
N SER A 106 -0.40 8.54 3.75
CA SER A 106 -1.16 8.02 4.88
C SER A 106 -2.23 7.04 4.40
N ALA A 107 -2.96 6.40 5.31
CA ALA A 107 -4.09 5.55 4.92
C ALA A 107 -5.17 6.31 4.15
N HIS A 108 -5.36 7.59 4.42
CA HIS A 108 -6.52 8.36 3.96
C HIS A 108 -6.20 9.50 2.98
N ALA A 109 -4.92 9.84 2.83
CA ALA A 109 -4.52 10.97 2.01
C ALA A 109 -3.08 10.82 1.52
N LEU A 110 -2.78 11.60 0.47
CA LEU A 110 -1.43 11.78 -0.08
C LEU A 110 -1.10 13.27 -0.08
N ALA A 111 0.19 13.58 0.00
CA ALA A 111 0.69 14.93 -0.24
C ALA A 111 2.08 14.88 -0.88
N ARG A 112 2.37 15.81 -1.79
CA ARG A 112 3.72 15.95 -2.33
C ARG A 112 4.57 16.87 -1.46
N ARG A 113 5.87 16.53 -1.36
CA ARG A 113 6.84 17.31 -0.61
C ARG A 113 7.23 18.62 -1.30
N HIS A 114 7.35 18.61 -2.62
CA HIS A 114 7.87 19.72 -3.42
C HIS A 114 6.73 20.51 -4.07
N GLU A 115 6.91 21.83 -4.28
CA GLU A 115 5.91 22.68 -4.92
C GLU A 115 5.60 22.26 -6.35
N SER A 116 6.60 21.77 -7.08
CA SER A 116 6.45 21.25 -8.43
C SER A 116 6.76 19.77 -8.48
N ILE A 117 6.16 19.06 -9.41
CA ILE A 117 6.51 17.68 -9.76
C ILE A 117 7.29 17.70 -11.07
N GLU A 118 8.46 17.08 -11.07
CA GLU A 118 9.29 16.92 -12.25
C GLU A 118 8.74 15.86 -13.20
N ASN A 119 9.18 15.91 -14.47
CA ASN A 119 8.65 15.05 -15.53
C ASN A 119 8.70 13.56 -15.19
N ASN A 120 9.81 13.07 -14.61
CA ASN A 120 9.98 11.65 -14.27
C ASN A 120 8.98 11.19 -13.22
N ALA A 121 8.78 11.97 -12.16
CA ALA A 121 7.81 11.66 -11.11
C ALA A 121 6.37 11.77 -11.61
N ASN A 122 6.09 12.77 -12.45
CA ASN A 122 4.77 12.94 -13.07
C ASN A 122 4.44 11.80 -14.04
N GLU A 123 5.42 11.36 -14.84
CA GLU A 123 5.27 10.21 -15.76
C GLU A 123 5.03 8.91 -14.97
N ALA A 124 5.81 8.67 -13.93
CA ALA A 124 5.65 7.52 -13.08
C ALA A 124 4.26 7.49 -12.42
N MET A 125 3.80 8.60 -11.83
CA MET A 125 2.47 8.65 -11.23
C MET A 125 1.34 8.44 -12.25
N ARG A 126 1.46 9.02 -13.45
CA ARG A 126 0.48 8.79 -14.52
C ARG A 126 0.42 7.33 -14.97
N SER A 127 1.54 6.60 -14.94
CA SER A 127 1.57 5.18 -15.33
C SER A 127 0.72 4.28 -14.42
N ILE A 128 0.45 4.74 -13.19
CA ILE A 128 -0.41 4.06 -12.21
C ILE A 128 -1.74 4.81 -11.99
N GLU A 129 -2.09 5.73 -12.89
CA GLU A 129 -3.31 6.54 -12.85
C GLU A 129 -3.45 7.39 -11.57
N PHE A 130 -2.33 7.79 -10.99
CA PHE A 130 -2.28 8.66 -9.83
C PHE A 130 -2.35 10.13 -10.26
N GLU A 131 -3.31 10.85 -9.71
CA GLU A 131 -3.31 12.31 -9.80
C GLU A 131 -2.21 12.89 -8.92
N VAL A 132 -1.64 14.01 -9.35
CA VAL A 132 -0.64 14.76 -8.58
C VAL A 132 -1.29 15.28 -7.30
N PRO A 133 -0.87 14.81 -6.10
CA PRO A 133 -1.49 15.26 -4.85
C PRO A 133 -1.13 16.72 -4.52
N ASP A 134 -1.87 17.31 -3.60
CA ASP A 134 -1.61 18.66 -3.10
C ASP A 134 -0.24 18.77 -2.42
N HIS A 135 0.33 19.98 -2.45
CA HIS A 135 1.60 20.26 -1.81
C HIS A 135 1.39 20.50 -0.31
N ASP A 136 2.08 19.71 0.50
CA ASP A 136 2.20 19.92 1.96
C ASP A 136 3.52 19.36 2.46
N VAL A 137 4.52 20.20 2.65
CA VAL A 137 5.84 19.81 3.15
C VAL A 137 5.80 19.27 4.57
N SER A 138 4.80 19.66 5.36
CA SER A 138 4.62 19.25 6.76
C SER A 138 3.70 18.06 6.96
N PHE A 139 3.15 17.50 5.89
CA PHE A 139 2.19 16.40 5.94
C PHE A 139 2.64 15.24 6.86
N TYR A 140 3.89 14.84 6.74
CA TYR A 140 4.48 13.73 7.50
C TYR A 140 4.55 13.97 9.01
N GLN A 141 4.55 15.23 9.45
CA GLN A 141 4.56 15.61 10.86
C GLN A 141 3.17 15.51 11.50
N ASN A 142 2.14 15.67 10.68
CA ASN A 142 0.74 15.76 11.13
C ASN A 142 -0.06 14.47 10.85
N ASN A 143 0.49 13.54 10.06
CA ASN A 143 -0.18 12.33 9.63
C ASN A 143 0.69 11.09 9.85
N PRO A 144 0.12 9.96 10.28
CA PRO A 144 0.85 8.70 10.31
C PRO A 144 1.16 8.27 8.88
N LEU A 145 2.44 8.00 8.58
CA LEU A 145 2.86 7.51 7.29
C LEU A 145 2.97 5.99 7.30
N TYR A 146 2.36 5.36 6.32
CA TYR A 146 2.41 3.91 6.11
C TYR A 146 3.33 3.52 4.95
N GLN A 147 3.49 4.42 3.98
CA GLN A 147 4.45 4.33 2.89
C GLN A 147 4.75 5.71 2.32
N ALA A 148 5.70 5.79 1.41
CA ALA A 148 5.94 6.97 0.59
C ALA A 148 6.36 6.54 -0.82
N LEU A 149 6.12 7.42 -1.81
CA LEU A 149 6.67 7.25 -3.15
C LEU A 149 7.93 8.10 -3.25
N LEU A 150 9.01 7.50 -3.70
CA LEU A 150 10.29 8.16 -3.93
C LEU A 150 10.68 7.99 -5.40
N PHE A 151 11.10 9.08 -6.03
CA PHE A 151 11.32 9.09 -7.47
C PHE A 151 12.81 9.27 -7.79
N TYR A 152 13.46 8.16 -8.16
CA TYR A 152 14.85 8.09 -8.61
C TYR A 152 15.04 6.95 -9.62
N LYS A 153 16.06 7.04 -10.44
CA LYS A 153 16.36 6.04 -11.45
C LYS A 153 17.17 4.87 -10.87
N GLU A 154 17.19 3.73 -11.57
CA GLU A 154 17.87 2.51 -11.12
C GLU A 154 19.37 2.73 -10.87
N GLU A 155 20.04 3.56 -11.66
CA GLU A 155 21.46 3.90 -11.48
C GLU A 155 21.77 4.64 -10.16
N GLU A 156 20.75 5.24 -9.54
CA GLU A 156 20.86 6.03 -8.30
C GLU A 156 20.46 5.23 -7.05
N LYS A 157 20.06 3.97 -7.22
CA LYS A 157 19.55 3.13 -6.11
C LYS A 157 20.49 2.99 -4.93
N ALA A 158 21.81 3.00 -5.16
CA ALA A 158 22.81 2.90 -4.10
C ALA A 158 22.72 4.03 -3.06
N ILE A 159 22.09 5.17 -3.40
CA ILE A 159 21.85 6.27 -2.46
C ILE A 159 20.94 5.80 -1.31
N TYR A 160 19.99 4.91 -1.59
CA TYR A 160 18.94 4.49 -0.64
C TYR A 160 19.00 3.02 -0.24
N GLU A 161 19.28 2.12 -1.21
CA GLU A 161 18.97 0.69 -1.07
C GLU A 161 20.13 -0.14 -0.51
N ASP A 162 21.39 0.28 -0.64
CA ASP A 162 22.60 -0.50 -0.26
C ASP A 162 22.86 -0.54 1.26
N GLY A 163 21.78 -0.69 2.06
CA GLY A 163 21.86 -0.73 3.51
C GLY A 163 21.92 0.64 4.19
N THR A 164 21.73 1.71 3.42
CA THR A 164 21.71 3.09 3.93
C THR A 164 20.52 3.33 4.86
N PHE A 165 19.37 2.75 4.54
CA PHE A 165 18.12 2.85 5.30
C PHE A 165 17.57 1.44 5.61
N PRO A 166 18.14 0.72 6.59
CA PRO A 166 17.71 -0.64 6.93
C PRO A 166 16.28 -0.70 7.52
N GLU A 167 15.75 0.43 7.98
CA GLU A 167 14.39 0.59 8.48
C GLU A 167 13.35 0.51 7.37
N PHE A 168 13.79 0.62 6.11
CA PHE A 168 12.90 0.61 4.95
C PHE A 168 13.21 -0.51 3.99
N ARG A 169 12.17 -0.91 3.27
CA ARG A 169 12.22 -1.76 2.09
C ARG A 169 11.79 -0.94 0.89
N PHE A 170 12.56 -1.01 -0.17
CA PHE A 170 12.32 -0.28 -1.42
C PHE A 170 11.76 -1.25 -2.46
N VAL A 171 10.63 -0.90 -3.07
CA VAL A 171 9.98 -1.73 -4.09
C VAL A 171 9.75 -0.89 -5.34
N ARG A 172 10.55 -1.16 -6.37
CA ARG A 172 10.45 -0.47 -7.66
C ARG A 172 9.24 -0.97 -8.44
N TRP A 173 8.46 -0.04 -8.96
CA TRP A 173 7.27 -0.28 -9.78
C TRP A 173 7.31 0.50 -11.10
N HIS A 174 8.22 1.45 -11.27
CA HIS A 174 8.46 2.21 -12.49
C HIS A 174 9.96 2.53 -12.61
N ASP A 175 10.45 2.87 -13.82
CA ASP A 175 11.86 3.22 -14.04
C ASP A 175 12.36 4.31 -13.09
N ALA A 176 11.46 5.24 -12.72
CA ALA A 176 11.75 6.31 -11.78
C ALA A 176 10.90 6.25 -10.50
N GLY A 177 10.08 5.23 -10.28
CA GLY A 177 9.13 5.17 -9.16
C GLY A 177 9.42 4.01 -8.22
N VAL A 178 9.52 4.28 -6.93
CA VAL A 178 9.84 3.31 -5.87
C VAL A 178 8.94 3.55 -4.66
N ASP A 179 8.33 2.48 -4.14
CA ASP A 179 7.68 2.51 -2.83
C ASP A 179 8.72 2.42 -1.73
N VAL A 180 8.64 3.32 -0.75
CA VAL A 180 9.35 3.24 0.53
C VAL A 180 8.39 2.65 1.56
N LEU A 181 8.72 1.46 2.04
CA LEU A 181 7.87 0.67 2.92
C LEU A 181 8.59 0.40 4.25
N PRO A 182 7.86 0.24 5.37
CA PRO A 182 8.50 -0.15 6.62
C PRO A 182 9.14 -1.54 6.53
N ASN A 183 10.28 -1.73 7.17
CA ASN A 183 10.99 -3.00 7.24
C ASN A 183 11.20 -3.42 8.72
N PRO A 184 10.77 -4.63 9.14
CA PRO A 184 10.09 -5.64 8.32
C PRO A 184 8.63 -5.29 8.03
N GLY A 185 8.09 -5.79 6.91
CA GLY A 185 6.68 -5.60 6.56
C GLY A 185 6.34 -6.17 5.18
N SER A 186 5.17 -6.75 5.04
CA SER A 186 4.61 -7.18 3.74
C SER A 186 3.13 -7.49 3.86
N LYS A 187 2.40 -7.50 2.72
CA LYS A 187 1.01 -7.97 2.65
C LYS A 187 0.84 -9.36 3.30
N ALA A 188 1.75 -10.29 3.01
CA ALA A 188 1.70 -11.66 3.53
C ALA A 188 1.89 -11.71 5.06
N GLN A 189 2.85 -10.97 5.61
CA GLN A 189 3.05 -10.92 7.06
C GLN A 189 1.82 -10.37 7.79
N THR A 190 1.22 -9.32 7.26
CA THR A 190 0.01 -8.72 7.85
C THR A 190 -1.19 -9.65 7.71
N ALA A 191 -1.35 -10.35 6.57
CA ALA A 191 -2.40 -11.34 6.38
C ALA A 191 -2.29 -12.47 7.41
N LEU A 192 -1.10 -13.04 7.60
CA LEU A 192 -0.86 -14.09 8.59
C LEU A 192 -1.06 -13.59 10.03
N TRP A 193 -0.61 -12.35 10.32
CA TRP A 193 -0.85 -11.73 11.62
C TRP A 193 -2.35 -11.58 11.90
N MET A 194 -3.12 -11.04 10.95
CA MET A 194 -4.56 -10.88 11.07
C MET A 194 -5.26 -12.23 11.22
N ALA A 195 -4.94 -13.20 10.38
CA ALA A 195 -5.52 -14.55 10.46
C ALA A 195 -5.31 -15.17 11.85
N LYS A 196 -4.09 -15.15 12.36
CA LYS A 196 -3.75 -15.66 13.70
C LYS A 196 -4.55 -14.96 14.82
N HIS A 197 -4.63 -13.62 14.76
CA HIS A 197 -5.34 -12.85 15.80
C HIS A 197 -6.86 -13.01 15.74
N LEU A 198 -7.39 -13.42 14.59
CA LEU A 198 -8.81 -13.70 14.40
C LEU A 198 -9.16 -15.18 14.55
N GLY A 199 -8.19 -16.01 14.96
CA GLY A 199 -8.38 -17.42 15.29
C GLY A 199 -8.40 -18.36 14.09
N PHE A 200 -7.88 -17.94 12.93
CA PHE A 200 -7.67 -18.80 11.78
C PHE A 200 -6.34 -19.53 11.88
N ALA A 201 -6.31 -20.81 11.50
CA ALA A 201 -5.08 -21.55 11.35
C ALA A 201 -4.33 -21.11 10.07
N HIS A 202 -3.03 -21.36 10.03
CA HIS A 202 -2.21 -21.02 8.85
C HIS A 202 -2.71 -21.71 7.57
N GLU A 203 -3.15 -22.96 7.68
CA GLU A 203 -3.71 -23.75 6.58
C GLU A 203 -5.10 -23.29 6.12
N ASP A 204 -5.72 -22.38 6.86
CA ASP A 204 -7.02 -21.78 6.56
C ASP A 204 -6.90 -20.32 6.04
N THR A 205 -5.65 -19.92 5.70
CA THR A 205 -5.34 -18.55 5.25
C THR A 205 -4.79 -18.57 3.83
#